data_893912ce983ff1c8295c5fa6152f4e5e
#
_entry.id   893912ce983ff1c8295c5fa6152f4e5e
#
_cell.length_a   1.000
_cell.length_b   1.000
_cell.length_c   1.000
_cell.angle_alpha   90.00
_cell.angle_beta   90.00
_cell.angle_gamma   90.00
#
_symmetry.space_group_name_H-M   'P 1'
#
loop_
_entity.id
_entity.type
_entity.pdbx_description
1 polymer ?
#
loop_
_entity_poly.entity_id
_entity_poly.type
_entity_poly.pdbx_seq_one_letter_code
_entity_poly.pdbx_strand_id
1 'polypeptide(L)'
;MNHRSAIIVIDLLKGFFKKNPTLPDPLDEKTLFANVKTVVDKGRGLGVNIVFIKDNFVPEEIPIDKHFKIFGPHCIIGTPDAEVVDELAPLPGDFQIQKKHYSSFNSTRLDAVLRELDVKRLYITGAWTEACVQHTVVDAFYLNYEINVISDAVSSPHRDAHDYALRYMSQYHRAKIMTTADAVGEFQRNESKPSAATSEGTANPSYAEWQRAAKAS
;
A
#
# COMPACT_ATOMS: atom_id res chain seq x y z
N MET A 1 4.47 8.70 18.55
CA MET A 1 3.32 9.24 17.79
C MET A 1 3.26 8.55 16.44
N ASN A 2 2.09 8.10 16.02
CA ASN A 2 1.91 7.36 14.77
C ASN A 2 1.85 8.24 13.51
N HIS A 3 1.89 9.58 13.66
CA HIS A 3 1.77 10.55 12.55
C HIS A 3 2.82 10.40 11.44
N ARG A 4 3.96 9.75 11.71
CA ARG A 4 4.99 9.45 10.70
C ARG A 4 4.73 8.14 9.95
N SER A 5 3.54 7.58 10.09
CA SER A 5 3.11 6.36 9.41
C SER A 5 1.89 6.61 8.55
N ALA A 6 1.75 5.82 7.47
CA ALA A 6 0.55 5.79 6.65
C ALA A 6 0.11 4.36 6.37
N ILE A 7 -1.19 4.13 6.37
CA ILE A 7 -1.81 2.94 5.82
C ILE A 7 -2.20 3.25 4.38
N ILE A 8 -1.69 2.44 3.46
CA ILE A 8 -1.96 2.55 2.03
C ILE A 8 -2.94 1.44 1.67
N VAL A 9 -4.15 1.83 1.29
CA VAL A 9 -5.22 0.92 0.86
C VAL A 9 -5.28 0.94 -0.65
N ILE A 10 -4.81 -0.14 -1.29
CA ILE A 10 -4.60 -0.20 -2.74
C ILE A 10 -5.77 -0.92 -3.41
N ASP A 11 -6.46 -0.21 -4.30
CA ASP A 11 -7.42 -0.73 -5.28
C ASP A 11 -8.54 -1.64 -4.74
N LEU A 12 -9.02 -1.37 -3.54
CA LEU A 12 -10.23 -2.03 -3.05
C LEU A 12 -11.49 -1.33 -3.61
N LEU A 13 -11.64 -1.44 -4.94
CA LEU A 13 -12.68 -0.77 -5.73
C LEU A 13 -13.77 -1.76 -6.14
N LYS A 14 -15.02 -1.31 -6.20
CA LYS A 14 -16.18 -2.13 -6.59
C LYS A 14 -15.98 -2.87 -7.92
N GLY A 15 -15.29 -2.24 -8.87
CA GLY A 15 -14.99 -2.83 -10.17
C GLY A 15 -14.12 -4.07 -10.12
N PHE A 16 -13.20 -4.17 -9.14
CA PHE A 16 -12.33 -5.34 -8.96
C PHE A 16 -13.03 -6.53 -8.28
N PHE A 17 -14.09 -6.26 -7.52
CA PHE A 17 -14.82 -7.27 -6.73
C PHE A 17 -16.21 -7.56 -7.30
N LYS A 18 -16.61 -6.87 -8.37
CA LYS A 18 -17.78 -7.21 -9.14
C LYS A 18 -17.47 -8.46 -9.96
N LYS A 19 -18.43 -9.39 -10.05
CA LYS A 19 -18.32 -10.53 -10.96
C LYS A 19 -18.23 -10.05 -12.42
N ASN A 20 -17.02 -9.75 -12.83
CA ASN A 20 -16.67 -9.41 -14.19
C ASN A 20 -15.93 -10.61 -14.77
N PRO A 21 -16.41 -11.24 -15.87
CA PRO A 21 -15.78 -12.42 -16.45
C PRO A 21 -14.34 -12.17 -16.96
N THR A 22 -13.92 -10.90 -17.08
CA THR A 22 -12.57 -10.53 -17.50
C THR A 22 -11.63 -10.22 -16.33
N LEU A 23 -12.15 -10.08 -15.11
CA LEU A 23 -11.35 -9.88 -13.90
C LEU A 23 -11.45 -11.13 -13.03
N PRO A 24 -10.32 -11.74 -12.62
CA PRO A 24 -10.36 -12.86 -11.70
C PRO A 24 -10.86 -12.41 -10.31
N ASP A 25 -11.61 -13.27 -9.63
CA ASP A 25 -12.09 -13.01 -8.28
C ASP A 25 -10.93 -13.11 -7.27
N PRO A 26 -10.78 -12.14 -6.35
CA PRO A 26 -9.80 -12.23 -5.27
C PRO A 26 -10.07 -13.39 -4.32
N LEU A 27 -9.02 -13.95 -3.73
CA LEU A 27 -9.14 -14.94 -2.66
C LEU A 27 -9.73 -14.31 -1.40
N ASP A 28 -10.80 -14.92 -0.88
CA ASP A 28 -11.43 -14.58 0.40
C ASP A 28 -11.69 -13.07 0.62
N GLU A 29 -12.46 -12.49 -0.28
CA GLU A 29 -12.88 -11.08 -0.28
C GLU A 29 -13.40 -10.62 1.09
N LYS A 30 -14.26 -11.42 1.72
CA LYS A 30 -14.88 -11.06 3.02
C LYS A 30 -13.83 -10.90 4.13
N THR A 31 -12.88 -11.81 4.22
CA THR A 31 -11.78 -11.72 5.19
C THR A 31 -10.86 -10.55 4.84
N LEU A 32 -10.55 -10.33 3.57
CA LEU A 32 -9.76 -9.19 3.12
C LEU A 32 -10.37 -7.87 3.62
N PHE A 33 -11.66 -7.63 3.34
CA PHE A 33 -12.32 -6.38 3.74
C PHE A 33 -12.39 -6.22 5.25
N ALA A 34 -12.68 -7.28 5.99
CA ALA A 34 -12.72 -7.25 7.46
C ALA A 34 -11.35 -6.90 8.07
N ASN A 35 -10.27 -7.48 7.54
CA ASN A 35 -8.92 -7.24 8.00
C ASN A 35 -8.47 -5.81 7.66
N VAL A 36 -8.66 -5.37 6.41
CA VAL A 36 -8.33 -4.00 6.01
C VAL A 36 -9.11 -2.99 6.83
N LYS A 37 -10.42 -3.21 7.04
CA LYS A 37 -11.24 -2.36 7.91
C LYS A 37 -10.68 -2.28 9.31
N THR A 38 -10.27 -3.40 9.89
CA THR A 38 -9.68 -3.45 11.23
C THR A 38 -8.40 -2.61 11.30
N VAL A 39 -7.50 -2.76 10.32
CA VAL A 39 -6.25 -1.99 10.25
C VAL A 39 -6.53 -0.49 10.10
N VAL A 40 -7.42 -0.13 9.18
CA VAL A 40 -7.78 1.27 8.89
C VAL A 40 -8.44 1.94 10.10
N ASP A 41 -9.44 1.31 10.70
CA ASP A 41 -10.18 1.89 11.83
C ASP A 41 -9.28 2.05 13.07
N LYS A 42 -8.46 1.05 13.38
CA LYS A 42 -7.52 1.12 14.50
C LYS A 42 -6.40 2.13 14.24
N GLY A 43 -5.83 2.13 13.04
CA GLY A 43 -4.79 3.09 12.66
C GLY A 43 -5.30 4.52 12.71
N ARG A 44 -6.47 4.79 12.14
CA ARG A 44 -7.13 6.11 12.16
C ARG A 44 -7.36 6.60 13.59
N GLY A 45 -7.90 5.75 14.47
CA GLY A 45 -8.11 6.09 15.89
C GLY A 45 -6.82 6.39 16.65
N LEU A 46 -5.66 5.97 16.15
CA LEU A 46 -4.33 6.15 16.75
C LEU A 46 -3.45 7.15 15.95
N GLY A 47 -4.04 7.95 15.09
CA GLY A 47 -3.38 9.04 14.37
C GLY A 47 -2.45 8.58 13.23
N VAL A 48 -2.64 7.38 12.67
CA VAL A 48 -1.98 6.95 11.44
C VAL A 48 -2.71 7.58 10.25
N ASN A 49 -1.95 8.12 9.28
CA ASN A 49 -2.53 8.68 8.07
C ASN A 49 -3.14 7.57 7.19
N ILE A 50 -4.32 7.79 6.64
CA ILE A 50 -4.99 6.84 5.75
C ILE A 50 -4.97 7.38 4.33
N VAL A 51 -4.49 6.55 3.39
CA VAL A 51 -4.39 6.90 1.97
C VAL A 51 -5.02 5.78 1.14
N PHE A 52 -6.12 6.10 0.48
CA PHE A 52 -6.76 5.23 -0.50
C PHE A 52 -6.17 5.47 -1.88
N ILE A 53 -5.75 4.41 -2.53
CA ILE A 53 -5.28 4.42 -3.91
C ILE A 53 -6.39 3.84 -4.78
N LYS A 54 -6.68 4.51 -5.89
CA LYS A 54 -7.78 4.16 -6.78
C LYS A 54 -7.26 4.07 -8.21
N ASP A 55 -7.35 2.90 -8.81
CA ASP A 55 -7.26 2.78 -10.27
C ASP A 55 -8.41 3.55 -10.88
N ASN A 56 -8.11 4.60 -11.66
CA ASN A 56 -9.13 5.44 -12.26
C ASN A 56 -8.73 5.81 -13.71
N PHE A 57 -9.58 5.41 -14.64
CA PHE A 57 -9.42 5.65 -16.07
C PHE A 57 -10.52 6.54 -16.61
N VAL A 58 -10.22 7.29 -17.67
CA VAL A 58 -11.24 8.03 -18.43
C VAL A 58 -11.68 7.22 -19.65
N PRO A 59 -12.92 7.39 -20.16
CA PRO A 59 -13.44 6.60 -21.28
C PRO A 59 -12.56 6.67 -22.54
N GLU A 60 -11.88 7.77 -22.77
CA GLU A 60 -11.02 8.02 -23.91
C GLU A 60 -9.77 7.11 -23.91
N GLU A 61 -9.40 6.55 -22.78
CA GLU A 61 -8.24 5.65 -22.64
C GLU A 61 -8.57 4.21 -23.05
N ILE A 62 -9.85 3.82 -23.07
CA ILE A 62 -10.29 2.45 -23.37
C ILE A 62 -9.66 1.89 -24.67
N PRO A 63 -9.64 2.63 -25.79
CA PRO A 63 -9.09 2.09 -27.04
C PRO A 63 -7.55 2.03 -27.07
N ILE A 64 -6.86 2.78 -26.24
CA ILE A 64 -5.40 2.96 -26.33
C ILE A 64 -4.64 2.28 -25.18
N ASP A 65 -5.18 2.18 -24.00
CA ASP A 65 -4.50 1.57 -22.86
C ASP A 65 -4.41 0.04 -23.01
N LYS A 66 -3.18 -0.48 -22.87
CA LYS A 66 -2.91 -1.92 -22.98
C LYS A 66 -3.56 -2.74 -21.88
N HIS A 67 -3.81 -2.16 -20.71
CA HIS A 67 -4.45 -2.80 -19.57
C HIS A 67 -5.85 -3.29 -19.92
N PHE A 68 -6.63 -2.45 -20.64
CA PHE A 68 -7.97 -2.83 -21.08
C PHE A 68 -8.00 -3.97 -22.12
N LYS A 69 -6.88 -4.19 -22.82
CA LYS A 69 -6.75 -5.34 -23.74
C LYS A 69 -6.64 -6.68 -22.99
N ILE A 70 -6.19 -6.62 -21.73
CA ILE A 70 -6.01 -7.81 -20.88
C ILE A 70 -7.27 -8.04 -20.03
N PHE A 71 -7.78 -7.00 -19.38
CA PHE A 71 -8.80 -7.12 -18.34
C PHE A 71 -10.16 -6.54 -18.75
N GLY A 72 -10.28 -5.93 -19.93
CA GLY A 72 -11.48 -5.20 -20.33
C GLY A 72 -11.66 -3.88 -19.57
N PRO A 73 -12.62 -3.03 -19.97
CA PRO A 73 -12.90 -1.77 -19.31
C PRO A 73 -13.38 -1.96 -17.88
N HIS A 74 -12.74 -1.30 -16.92
CA HIS A 74 -13.07 -1.31 -15.49
C HIS A 74 -12.62 0.00 -14.84
N CYS A 75 -13.14 0.32 -13.66
CA CYS A 75 -12.77 1.48 -12.85
C CYS A 75 -12.78 2.81 -13.63
N ILE A 76 -13.75 2.98 -14.53
CA ILE A 76 -13.92 4.21 -15.29
C ILE A 76 -14.48 5.31 -14.38
N ILE A 77 -13.83 6.47 -14.36
CA ILE A 77 -14.24 7.64 -13.56
C ILE A 77 -15.70 7.98 -13.82
N GLY A 78 -16.44 8.24 -12.74
CA GLY A 78 -17.88 8.56 -12.81
C GLY A 78 -18.78 7.32 -12.84
N THR A 79 -18.23 6.12 -12.84
CA THR A 79 -19.01 4.89 -12.68
C THR A 79 -18.88 4.32 -11.26
N PRO A 80 -19.86 3.53 -10.79
CA PRO A 80 -19.76 2.87 -9.49
C PRO A 80 -18.52 1.97 -9.34
N ASP A 81 -18.01 1.42 -10.43
CA ASP A 81 -16.84 0.53 -10.45
C ASP A 81 -15.55 1.23 -10.00
N ALA A 82 -15.47 2.56 -10.17
CA ALA A 82 -14.33 3.38 -9.73
C ALA A 82 -14.40 3.78 -8.24
N GLU A 83 -15.45 3.39 -7.52
CA GLU A 83 -15.60 3.72 -6.10
C GLU A 83 -15.03 2.63 -5.21
N VAL A 84 -14.51 3.05 -4.04
CA VAL A 84 -14.08 2.14 -2.98
C VAL A 84 -15.29 1.29 -2.52
N VAL A 85 -15.06 0.03 -2.19
CA VAL A 85 -16.11 -0.85 -1.65
C VAL A 85 -16.77 -0.23 -0.42
N ASP A 86 -18.07 -0.46 -0.24
CA ASP A 86 -18.87 0.25 0.77
C ASP A 86 -18.39 -0.02 2.20
N GLU A 87 -17.84 -1.21 2.46
CA GLU A 87 -17.28 -1.62 3.76
C GLU A 87 -16.08 -0.77 4.20
N LEU A 88 -15.39 -0.13 3.23
CA LEU A 88 -14.15 0.62 3.43
C LEU A 88 -14.27 2.09 3.01
N ALA A 89 -15.48 2.58 2.81
CA ALA A 89 -15.70 3.95 2.32
C ALA A 89 -14.78 4.97 3.02
N PRO A 90 -14.03 5.79 2.27
CA PRO A 90 -13.15 6.80 2.86
C PRO A 90 -13.93 7.80 3.70
N LEU A 91 -13.36 8.23 4.82
CA LEU A 91 -13.93 9.24 5.71
C LEU A 91 -13.29 10.63 5.46
N PRO A 92 -13.95 11.72 5.91
CA PRO A 92 -13.32 13.03 5.91
C PRO A 92 -11.97 13.01 6.63
N GLY A 93 -10.92 13.50 5.96
CA GLY A 93 -9.54 13.45 6.45
C GLY A 93 -8.68 12.33 5.85
N ASP A 94 -9.28 11.32 5.23
CA ASP A 94 -8.53 10.32 4.47
C ASP A 94 -8.11 10.89 3.11
N PHE A 95 -6.88 10.59 2.69
CA PHE A 95 -6.39 10.97 1.37
C PHE A 95 -6.90 9.99 0.31
N GLN A 96 -7.25 10.51 -0.85
CA GLN A 96 -7.60 9.70 -2.02
C GLN A 96 -6.68 10.09 -3.19
N ILE A 97 -5.99 9.10 -3.77
CA ILE A 97 -5.03 9.29 -4.85
C ILE A 97 -5.39 8.37 -6.01
N GLN A 98 -5.52 8.97 -7.18
CA GLN A 98 -5.77 8.23 -8.42
C GLN A 98 -4.46 7.79 -9.06
N LYS A 99 -4.46 6.60 -9.65
CA LYS A 99 -3.36 6.06 -10.44
C LYS A 99 -3.87 5.38 -11.72
N LYS A 100 -2.95 5.07 -12.64
CA LYS A 100 -3.19 4.33 -13.87
C LYS A 100 -2.18 3.21 -14.11
N HIS A 101 -1.21 3.08 -13.21
CA HIS A 101 -0.16 2.07 -13.29
C HIS A 101 -0.23 1.16 -12.07
N TYR A 102 0.39 -0.01 -12.13
CA TYR A 102 0.40 -0.91 -10.98
C TYR A 102 0.96 -0.24 -9.73
N SER A 103 2.11 0.45 -9.83
CA SER A 103 2.64 1.18 -8.69
C SER A 103 1.83 2.41 -8.34
N SER A 104 1.52 2.56 -7.06
CA SER A 104 0.84 3.73 -6.50
C SER A 104 1.69 5.00 -6.55
N PHE A 105 3.00 4.89 -6.79
CA PHE A 105 3.92 6.04 -6.91
C PHE A 105 4.07 6.53 -8.34
N ASN A 106 3.90 5.65 -9.32
CA ASN A 106 4.17 5.99 -10.71
C ASN A 106 3.17 7.00 -11.26
N SER A 107 3.66 8.19 -11.60
CA SER A 107 2.87 9.31 -12.15
C SER A 107 1.71 9.76 -11.25
N THR A 108 1.89 9.66 -9.93
CA THR A 108 0.92 10.11 -8.93
C THR A 108 1.53 11.16 -8.00
N ARG A 109 0.70 11.74 -7.15
CA ARG A 109 1.16 12.65 -6.09
C ARG A 109 1.45 11.94 -4.75
N LEU A 110 1.49 10.59 -4.70
CA LEU A 110 1.60 9.85 -3.44
C LEU A 110 2.87 10.23 -2.67
N ASP A 111 4.05 10.23 -3.31
CA ASP A 111 5.30 10.56 -2.64
C ASP A 111 5.29 12.00 -2.08
N ALA A 112 4.75 12.97 -2.83
CA ALA A 112 4.64 14.34 -2.37
C ALA A 112 3.77 14.45 -1.11
N VAL A 113 2.58 13.82 -1.11
CA VAL A 113 1.67 13.80 0.05
C VAL A 113 2.35 13.14 1.26
N LEU A 114 2.99 11.99 1.08
CA LEU A 114 3.67 11.30 2.18
C LEU A 114 4.82 12.12 2.78
N ARG A 115 5.57 12.86 1.95
CA ARG A 115 6.65 13.75 2.41
C ARG A 115 6.11 14.97 3.14
N GLU A 116 5.04 15.59 2.66
CA GLU A 116 4.38 16.70 3.36
C GLU A 116 3.87 16.30 4.74
N LEU A 117 3.43 15.05 4.90
CA LEU A 117 2.99 14.46 6.17
C LEU A 117 4.15 13.93 7.02
N ASP A 118 5.42 14.11 6.61
CA ASP A 118 6.63 13.52 7.23
C ASP A 118 6.51 12.00 7.46
N VAL A 119 5.79 11.29 6.59
CA VAL A 119 5.64 9.84 6.68
C VAL A 119 6.96 9.16 6.33
N LYS A 120 7.35 8.18 7.14
CA LYS A 120 8.56 7.36 6.94
C LYS A 120 8.22 5.87 6.83
N ARG A 121 7.09 5.46 7.37
CA ARG A 121 6.67 4.05 7.45
C ARG A 121 5.32 3.84 6.77
N LEU A 122 5.26 2.82 5.93
CA LEU A 122 4.07 2.41 5.22
C LEU A 122 3.56 1.07 5.74
N TYR A 123 2.24 0.97 5.89
CA TYR A 123 1.51 -0.28 6.09
C TYR A 123 0.65 -0.51 4.86
N ILE A 124 1.00 -1.53 4.08
CA ILE A 124 0.42 -1.76 2.75
C ILE A 124 -0.64 -2.85 2.83
N THR A 125 -1.82 -2.51 2.32
CA THR A 125 -3.00 -3.37 2.21
C THR A 125 -3.60 -3.28 0.82
N GLY A 126 -4.50 -4.19 0.45
CA GLY A 126 -5.27 -4.09 -0.79
C GLY A 126 -5.05 -5.22 -1.78
N ALA A 127 -5.23 -4.94 -3.08
CA ALA A 127 -5.18 -5.92 -4.16
C ALA A 127 -4.51 -5.35 -5.43
N TRP A 128 -3.90 -6.16 -6.31
CA TRP A 128 -3.54 -7.58 -6.07
C TRP A 128 -2.12 -7.68 -5.59
N THR A 129 -1.83 -8.70 -4.77
CA THR A 129 -0.55 -8.85 -4.09
C THR A 129 0.65 -8.84 -5.04
N GLU A 130 0.58 -9.59 -6.15
CA GLU A 130 1.64 -9.71 -7.16
C GLU A 130 1.66 -8.58 -8.19
N ALA A 131 0.64 -7.72 -8.18
CA ALA A 131 0.51 -6.61 -9.12
C ALA A 131 0.67 -5.26 -8.41
N CYS A 132 -0.45 -4.56 -8.11
CA CYS A 132 -0.40 -3.21 -7.56
C CYS A 132 0.35 -3.11 -6.23
N VAL A 133 0.17 -4.10 -5.34
CA VAL A 133 0.87 -4.15 -4.05
C VAL A 133 2.38 -4.31 -4.26
N GLN A 134 2.80 -5.33 -5.01
CA GLN A 134 4.22 -5.61 -5.23
C GLN A 134 4.93 -4.43 -5.92
N HIS A 135 4.35 -3.86 -6.98
CA HIS A 135 4.97 -2.72 -7.68
C HIS A 135 5.06 -1.47 -6.79
N THR A 136 4.06 -1.25 -5.95
CA THR A 136 4.09 -0.16 -4.96
C THR A 136 5.21 -0.38 -3.93
N VAL A 137 5.41 -1.61 -3.46
CA VAL A 137 6.50 -1.97 -2.54
C VAL A 137 7.88 -1.75 -3.17
N VAL A 138 8.04 -2.12 -4.44
CA VAL A 138 9.30 -1.89 -5.19
C VAL A 138 9.65 -0.40 -5.22
N ASP A 139 8.71 0.46 -5.61
CA ASP A 139 8.97 1.89 -5.67
C ASP A 139 9.15 2.50 -4.27
N ALA A 140 8.37 2.07 -3.28
CA ALA A 140 8.53 2.50 -1.88
C ALA A 140 9.93 2.21 -1.34
N PHE A 141 10.51 1.05 -1.70
CA PHE A 141 11.87 0.67 -1.32
C PHE A 141 12.91 1.65 -1.90
N TYR A 142 12.82 1.97 -3.19
CA TYR A 142 13.74 2.92 -3.82
C TYR A 142 13.53 4.36 -3.36
N LEU A 143 12.34 4.70 -2.84
CA LEU A 143 12.04 5.98 -2.21
C LEU A 143 12.42 6.04 -0.71
N ASN A 144 13.03 4.97 -0.17
CA ASN A 144 13.52 4.81 1.20
C ASN A 144 12.43 4.85 2.28
N TYR A 145 11.24 4.33 2.00
CA TYR A 145 10.23 4.09 3.03
C TYR A 145 10.50 2.80 3.81
N GLU A 146 10.19 2.80 5.11
CA GLU A 146 10.04 1.56 5.89
C GLU A 146 8.74 0.89 5.47
N ILE A 147 8.79 -0.38 5.06
CA ILE A 147 7.68 -1.07 4.42
C ILE A 147 7.20 -2.23 5.28
N ASN A 148 5.91 -2.21 5.62
CA ASN A 148 5.20 -3.31 6.24
C ASN A 148 4.07 -3.75 5.30
N VAL A 149 4.03 -5.00 4.90
CA VAL A 149 2.94 -5.59 4.12
C VAL A 149 2.10 -6.45 5.04
N ILE A 150 0.79 -6.18 5.09
CA ILE A 150 -0.12 -6.91 5.97
C ILE A 150 -0.66 -8.11 5.21
N SER A 151 -0.09 -9.29 5.46
CA SER A 151 -0.26 -10.50 4.65
C SER A 151 -1.70 -11.03 4.58
N ASP A 152 -2.48 -10.82 5.62
CA ASP A 152 -3.89 -11.19 5.71
C ASP A 152 -4.85 -10.03 5.36
N ALA A 153 -4.28 -8.89 4.92
CA ALA A 153 -4.99 -7.72 4.41
C ALA A 153 -4.55 -7.33 2.99
N VAL A 154 -3.86 -8.22 2.28
CA VAL A 154 -3.61 -8.18 0.84
C VAL A 154 -4.13 -9.47 0.21
N SER A 155 -4.58 -9.43 -1.05
CA SER A 155 -5.17 -10.58 -1.72
C SER A 155 -4.80 -10.66 -3.19
N SER A 156 -4.90 -11.87 -3.74
CA SER A 156 -4.69 -12.20 -5.16
C SER A 156 -5.68 -13.28 -5.57
N PRO A 157 -6.12 -13.34 -6.83
CA PRO A 157 -6.89 -14.46 -7.36
C PRO A 157 -6.06 -15.75 -7.48
N HIS A 158 -4.73 -15.66 -7.35
CA HIS A 158 -3.80 -16.78 -7.51
C HIS A 158 -2.98 -16.98 -6.24
N ARG A 159 -3.23 -18.05 -5.51
CA ARG A 159 -2.57 -18.32 -4.22
C ARG A 159 -1.05 -18.44 -4.33
N ASP A 160 -0.56 -19.11 -5.35
CA ASP A 160 0.87 -19.27 -5.61
C ASP A 160 1.56 -17.94 -5.94
N ALA A 161 0.91 -17.08 -6.71
CA ALA A 161 1.39 -15.73 -7.01
C ALA A 161 1.42 -14.85 -5.75
N HIS A 162 0.37 -14.92 -4.91
CA HIS A 162 0.33 -14.25 -3.62
C HIS A 162 1.49 -14.65 -2.73
N ASP A 163 1.68 -15.96 -2.50
CA ASP A 163 2.73 -16.48 -1.64
C ASP A 163 4.13 -16.17 -2.18
N TYR A 164 4.32 -16.21 -3.51
CA TYR A 164 5.55 -15.78 -4.16
C TYR A 164 5.82 -14.28 -3.94
N ALA A 165 4.83 -13.43 -4.19
CA ALA A 165 4.98 -11.98 -4.07
C ALA A 165 5.35 -11.55 -2.64
N LEU A 166 4.73 -12.13 -1.61
CA LEU A 166 5.08 -11.87 -0.22
C LEU A 166 6.55 -12.23 0.09
N ARG A 167 7.01 -13.40 -0.36
CA ARG A 167 8.41 -13.81 -0.21
C ARG A 167 9.36 -12.88 -0.97
N TYR A 168 9.01 -12.52 -2.21
CA TYR A 168 9.80 -11.63 -3.05
C TYR A 168 9.97 -10.25 -2.42
N MET A 169 8.87 -9.64 -1.96
CA MET A 169 8.90 -8.33 -1.30
C MET A 169 9.74 -8.34 -0.02
N SER A 170 9.64 -9.41 0.78
CA SER A 170 10.46 -9.56 1.98
C SER A 170 11.94 -9.72 1.67
N GLN A 171 12.27 -10.60 0.73
CA GLN A 171 13.66 -10.98 0.43
C GLN A 171 14.43 -9.87 -0.29
N TYR A 172 13.82 -9.19 -1.26
CA TYR A 172 14.52 -8.25 -2.12
C TYR A 172 14.27 -6.78 -1.79
N HIS A 173 13.14 -6.47 -1.11
CA HIS A 173 12.75 -5.09 -0.80
C HIS A 173 12.66 -4.82 0.71
N ARG A 174 13.16 -5.76 1.54
CA ARG A 174 13.17 -5.64 3.01
C ARG A 174 11.79 -5.34 3.60
N ALA A 175 10.71 -5.65 2.88
CA ALA A 175 9.37 -5.51 3.40
C ALA A 175 9.16 -6.47 4.59
N LYS A 176 8.74 -5.93 5.71
CA LYS A 176 8.33 -6.72 6.86
C LYS A 176 6.93 -7.28 6.57
N ILE A 177 6.81 -8.59 6.51
CA ILE A 177 5.51 -9.26 6.38
C ILE A 177 4.95 -9.47 7.77
N MET A 178 3.72 -9.01 7.99
CA MET A 178 3.04 -9.06 9.30
C MET A 178 1.54 -9.32 9.13
N THR A 179 0.89 -9.75 10.19
CA THR A 179 -0.57 -9.91 10.22
C THR A 179 -1.27 -8.62 10.61
N THR A 180 -2.60 -8.56 10.41
CA THR A 180 -3.48 -7.51 10.92
C THR A 180 -3.30 -7.31 12.43
N ALA A 181 -3.22 -8.39 13.21
CA ALA A 181 -3.03 -8.34 14.65
C ALA A 181 -1.68 -7.71 15.04
N ASP A 182 -0.60 -8.06 14.31
CA ASP A 182 0.73 -7.49 14.53
C ASP A 182 0.75 -5.98 14.27
N ALA A 183 0.13 -5.54 13.15
CA ALA A 183 0.04 -4.13 12.77
C ALA A 183 -0.70 -3.31 13.84
N VAL A 184 -1.86 -3.78 14.28
CA VAL A 184 -2.66 -3.11 15.34
C VAL A 184 -1.86 -3.03 16.65
N GLY A 185 -1.18 -4.11 17.03
CA GLY A 185 -0.30 -4.10 18.20
C GLY A 185 0.87 -3.13 18.07
N GLU A 186 1.41 -2.95 16.87
CA GLU A 186 2.47 -1.97 16.62
C GLU A 186 1.97 -0.52 16.71
N PHE A 187 0.78 -0.21 16.22
CA PHE A 187 0.16 1.12 16.38
C PHE A 187 -0.01 1.50 17.84
N GLN A 188 -0.50 0.58 18.67
CA GLN A 188 -0.72 0.79 20.11
C GLN A 188 0.60 1.04 20.85
N ARG A 189 1.66 0.28 20.54
CA ARG A 189 2.99 0.46 21.13
C ARG A 189 3.61 1.79 20.78
N ASN A 190 3.40 2.29 19.56
CA ASN A 190 3.94 3.56 19.09
C ASN A 190 3.20 4.77 19.69
N GLU A 191 1.93 4.61 20.08
CA GLU A 191 1.19 5.63 20.80
C GLU A 191 1.72 5.82 22.22
N SER A 192 2.04 4.73 22.91
CA SER A 192 2.49 4.73 24.31
C SER A 192 3.94 5.21 24.50
N LYS A 193 4.72 5.40 23.43
CA LYS A 193 6.05 5.99 23.52
C LYS A 193 5.95 7.51 23.53
N PRO A 194 6.44 8.21 24.61
CA PRO A 194 6.56 9.66 24.57
C PRO A 194 7.46 10.05 23.37
N SER A 195 7.13 11.19 22.74
CA SER A 195 7.98 11.79 21.71
C SER A 195 9.39 11.95 22.27
N ALA A 196 10.31 11.08 21.90
CA ALA A 196 11.71 11.40 22.07
C ALA A 196 11.93 12.64 21.20
N ALA A 197 12.24 13.75 21.86
CA ALA A 197 12.79 14.92 21.21
C ALA A 197 13.90 14.43 20.26
N THR A 198 13.91 14.93 19.04
CA THR A 198 14.85 14.66 17.98
C THR A 198 16.23 14.30 18.52
N SER A 199 16.53 13.02 18.69
CA SER A 199 17.89 12.57 18.73
C SER A 199 18.41 12.77 17.31
N GLU A 200 19.40 13.63 17.17
CA GLU A 200 20.16 13.87 15.97
C GLU A 200 20.39 12.53 15.26
N GLY A 201 19.99 12.49 13.99
CA GLY A 201 20.16 11.31 13.18
C GLY A 201 21.61 10.85 13.25
N THR A 202 21.84 9.59 13.57
CA THR A 202 23.12 8.96 13.27
C THR A 202 23.33 9.17 11.78
N ALA A 203 24.24 10.05 11.44
CA ALA A 203 24.62 10.32 10.07
C ALA A 203 24.93 8.96 9.42
N ASN A 204 24.36 8.69 8.28
CA ASN A 204 24.76 7.54 7.48
C ASN A 204 26.28 7.58 7.34
N PRO A 205 27.01 6.46 7.56
CA PRO A 205 28.45 6.46 7.43
C PRO A 205 28.81 7.04 6.05
N SER A 206 29.78 7.95 6.04
CA SER A 206 30.27 8.53 4.79
C SER A 206 30.77 7.41 3.85
N TYR A 207 30.76 7.65 2.57
CA TYR A 207 31.28 6.70 1.59
C TYR A 207 32.69 6.20 1.94
N ALA A 208 33.53 7.08 2.53
CA ALA A 208 34.87 6.75 3.00
C ALA A 208 34.88 5.80 4.21
N GLU A 209 33.90 5.90 5.09
CA GLU A 209 33.74 4.98 6.24
C GLU A 209 33.24 3.61 5.77
N TRP A 210 32.32 3.60 4.80
CA TRP A 210 31.86 2.37 4.17
C TRP A 210 33.00 1.64 3.44
N GLN A 211 33.86 2.37 2.69
CA GLN A 211 35.01 1.77 2.04
C GLN A 211 36.03 1.20 3.02
N ARG A 212 36.20 1.80 4.19
CA ARG A 212 37.09 1.26 5.24
C ARG A 212 36.54 -0.02 5.83
N ALA A 213 35.25 -0.07 6.12
CA ALA A 213 34.59 -1.28 6.65
C ALA A 213 34.63 -2.44 5.65
N ALA A 214 34.42 -2.17 4.37
CA ALA A 214 34.46 -3.20 3.32
C ALA A 214 35.87 -3.78 3.05
N LYS A 215 36.94 -3.07 3.41
CA LYS A 215 38.33 -3.56 3.29
C LYS A 215 38.80 -4.32 4.52
N ALA A 216 38.06 -4.30 5.61
CA ALA A 216 38.39 -4.97 6.88
C ALA A 216 37.66 -6.33 7.03
N SER A 217 36.80 -6.68 6.05
CA SER A 217 36.07 -7.96 5.92
C SER A 217 36.74 -8.84 4.87
#